data_33810a003a0442df0e8a591bbcf28e2d
#
_entry.id   33810a003a0442df0e8a591bbcf28e2d
#
_cell.length_a   1.000
_cell.length_b   1.000
_cell.length_c   1.000
_cell.angle_alpha   90.00
_cell.angle_beta   90.00
_cell.angle_gamma   90.00
#
_symmetry.space_group_name_H-M   'P 1'
#
loop_
_entity.id
_entity.type
_entity.pdbx_description
1 polymer ?
#
loop_
_entity_poly.entity_id
_entity_poly.type
_entity_poly.pdbx_seq_one_letter_code
_entity_poly.pdbx_strand_id
1 'polypeptide(L)'
;KRNMNLKATAGILLAQATMLGAIAAPTVTALADEGDAKQFTVATVRWTDAWPNDFLKEGVMAEMEEKAGVDLDWQIYYNSDWSEQKSLLLASGELPDAFVGSICLNSSDMAQNKDYFVDLTPYINEETMPNLTKAMEECPELRAACTDRDGKIYSLPKKLPLRPTVCGNGLYINQDWLDNLGLEAPKTLDEL
;
A
#
# COMPACT_ATOMS: atom_id res chain seq x y z
N LYS A 1 20.14 24.60 21.01
CA LYS A 1 19.73 25.28 19.76
C LYS A 1 20.53 24.67 18.63
N ARG A 2 19.98 23.66 18.01
CA ARG A 2 20.60 22.96 16.89
C ARG A 2 19.83 23.39 15.63
N ASN A 3 20.52 24.09 14.78
CA ASN A 3 19.97 24.53 13.47
C ASN A 3 19.72 23.28 12.63
N MET A 4 18.45 22.99 12.41
CA MET A 4 18.02 22.07 11.36
C MET A 4 18.14 22.79 10.02
N ASN A 5 19.10 22.39 9.23
CA ASN A 5 19.16 22.77 7.82
C ASN A 5 18.07 22.00 7.06
N LEU A 6 16.95 22.64 6.86
CA LEU A 6 15.94 22.22 5.88
C LEU A 6 16.56 22.35 4.47
N LYS A 7 17.01 21.24 3.90
CA LYS A 7 17.25 21.12 2.46
C LYS A 7 16.31 20.05 1.90
N ALA A 8 15.06 20.41 1.82
CA ALA A 8 14.11 19.75 0.95
C ALA A 8 13.20 20.84 0.39
N THR A 9 13.73 21.58 -0.55
CA THR A 9 12.93 22.49 -1.36
C THR A 9 12.62 21.77 -2.66
N ALA A 10 11.60 20.94 -2.66
CA ALA A 10 10.87 20.64 -3.88
C ALA A 10 10.13 21.94 -4.24
N GLY A 11 10.68 22.69 -5.17
CA GLY A 11 10.10 23.93 -5.64
C GLY A 11 8.84 23.63 -6.45
N ILE A 12 7.69 23.83 -5.85
CA ILE A 12 6.46 24.13 -6.59
C ILE A 12 6.44 25.65 -6.71
N LEU A 13 6.99 26.15 -7.81
CA LEU A 13 6.79 27.52 -8.24
C LEU A 13 5.44 27.60 -8.91
N LEU A 14 4.44 28.07 -8.17
CA LEU A 14 3.19 28.58 -8.74
C LEU A 14 3.49 29.95 -9.37
N ALA A 15 3.71 29.97 -10.68
CA ALA A 15 3.70 31.21 -11.44
C ALA A 15 2.24 31.54 -11.78
N GLN A 16 1.66 32.51 -11.09
CA GLN A 16 0.44 33.18 -11.55
C GLN A 16 0.79 34.04 -12.75
N ALA A 17 0.28 33.68 -13.90
CA ALA A 17 0.16 34.57 -15.05
C ALA A 17 -1.28 34.46 -15.55
N THR A 18 -2.06 35.50 -15.24
CA THR A 18 -3.33 35.80 -15.90
C THR A 18 -3.07 36.17 -17.36
N MET A 19 -3.66 35.42 -18.30
CA MET A 19 -4.17 35.95 -19.60
C MET A 19 -5.15 34.97 -20.24
N LEU A 20 -6.21 35.53 -20.75
CA LEU A 20 -7.32 34.93 -21.47
C LEU A 20 -6.88 34.10 -22.69
N GLY A 21 -7.59 33.01 -22.92
CA GLY A 21 -7.91 32.57 -24.28
C GLY A 21 -7.43 31.18 -24.65
N ALA A 22 -8.41 30.37 -25.02
CA ALA A 22 -8.36 29.09 -25.71
C ALA A 22 -8.37 27.85 -24.82
N ILE A 23 -9.55 27.22 -24.85
CA ILE A 23 -9.83 25.87 -24.36
C ILE A 23 -9.03 24.88 -25.23
N ALA A 24 -7.92 24.41 -24.68
CA ALA A 24 -7.27 23.17 -25.14
C ALA A 24 -7.21 22.27 -23.91
N ALA A 25 -7.84 21.12 -24.01
CA ALA A 25 -7.72 20.08 -22.99
C ALA A 25 -6.23 19.80 -22.75
N PRO A 26 -5.74 19.83 -21.51
CA PRO A 26 -4.38 19.38 -21.24
C PRO A 26 -4.35 17.87 -21.42
N THR A 27 -3.81 17.42 -22.52
CA THR A 27 -3.17 16.11 -22.57
C THR A 27 -2.12 16.13 -21.47
N VAL A 28 -2.31 15.31 -20.44
CA VAL A 28 -1.26 15.00 -19.48
C VAL A 28 -0.20 14.23 -20.28
N THR A 29 0.67 14.97 -20.91
CA THR A 29 1.96 14.45 -21.34
C THR A 29 2.72 14.29 -20.03
N ALA A 30 2.92 13.04 -19.62
CA ALA A 30 3.95 12.74 -18.66
C ALA A 30 5.24 13.39 -19.22
N LEU A 31 5.70 14.44 -18.57
CA LEU A 31 7.02 14.99 -18.80
C LEU A 31 7.99 13.93 -18.26
N ALA A 32 8.32 12.96 -19.10
CA ALA A 32 9.57 12.25 -18.97
C ALA A 32 10.64 13.33 -19.24
N ASP A 33 11.07 13.98 -18.18
CA ASP A 33 12.36 14.63 -18.15
C ASP A 33 13.38 13.51 -18.37
N GLU A 34 14.27 13.63 -19.34
CA GLU A 34 15.39 12.71 -19.57
C GLU A 34 16.45 12.89 -18.45
N GLY A 35 16.00 12.91 -17.20
CA GLY A 35 16.80 12.86 -16.01
C GLY A 35 16.65 11.48 -15.36
N ASP A 36 17.64 11.05 -14.62
CA ASP A 36 17.65 9.80 -13.85
C ASP A 36 16.29 9.56 -13.17
N ALA A 37 15.78 8.33 -13.24
CA ALA A 37 14.53 7.93 -12.59
C ALA A 37 14.54 8.37 -11.12
N LYS A 38 13.43 8.97 -10.65
CA LYS A 38 13.33 9.39 -9.25
C LYS A 38 13.38 8.17 -8.35
N GLN A 39 14.35 8.14 -7.46
CA GLN A 39 14.52 7.06 -6.50
C GLN A 39 13.66 7.30 -5.25
N PHE A 40 12.96 6.26 -4.81
CA PHE A 40 12.20 6.23 -3.57
C PHE A 40 12.55 5.01 -2.76
N THR A 41 12.62 5.17 -1.44
CA THR A 41 12.80 4.08 -0.49
C THR A 41 11.45 3.50 -0.08
N VAL A 42 11.30 2.18 -0.19
CA VAL A 42 10.04 1.50 0.11
C VAL A 42 10.27 0.35 1.08
N ALA A 43 9.66 0.43 2.25
CA ALA A 43 9.70 -0.67 3.20
C ALA A 43 8.62 -1.70 2.91
N THR A 44 8.99 -2.97 2.92
CA THR A 44 8.06 -4.10 2.86
C THR A 44 8.40 -5.16 3.91
N VAL A 45 7.39 -5.87 4.39
CA VAL A 45 7.56 -6.93 5.39
C VAL A 45 7.18 -8.28 4.79
N ARG A 46 8.10 -9.21 4.86
CA ARG A 46 7.96 -10.59 4.38
C ARG A 46 7.70 -11.53 5.56
N TRP A 47 6.95 -12.59 5.31
CA TRP A 47 6.67 -13.60 6.34
C TRP A 47 7.91 -14.39 6.73
N THR A 48 8.80 -14.65 5.78
CA THR A 48 10.01 -15.46 5.95
C THR A 48 11.07 -15.05 4.94
N ASP A 49 12.31 -15.23 5.31
CA ASP A 49 13.49 -15.08 4.45
C ASP A 49 13.69 -16.24 3.46
N ALA A 50 12.99 -17.37 3.70
CA ALA A 50 13.05 -18.53 2.82
C ALA A 50 12.45 -18.31 1.42
N TRP A 51 11.64 -17.25 1.23
CA TRP A 51 11.04 -16.93 -0.05
C TRP A 51 11.90 -15.92 -0.81
N PRO A 52 12.15 -16.14 -2.13
CA PRO A 52 12.94 -15.22 -2.93
C PRO A 52 12.27 -13.83 -3.01
N ASN A 53 13.10 -12.80 -3.14
CA ASN A 53 12.65 -11.41 -3.21
C ASN A 53 12.76 -10.82 -4.64
N ASP A 54 13.20 -11.62 -5.61
CA ASP A 54 13.48 -11.17 -6.99
C ASP A 54 12.27 -10.52 -7.64
N PHE A 55 11.05 -10.99 -7.30
CA PHE A 55 9.80 -10.42 -7.83
C PHE A 55 9.64 -8.93 -7.52
N LEU A 56 10.34 -8.38 -6.52
CA LEU A 56 10.33 -6.92 -6.22
C LEU A 56 11.03 -6.08 -7.29
N LYS A 57 11.87 -6.71 -8.11
CA LYS A 57 12.59 -6.06 -9.20
C LYS A 57 12.32 -6.71 -10.56
N GLU A 58 11.38 -7.64 -10.62
CA GLU A 58 11.05 -8.41 -11.82
C GLU A 58 9.56 -8.40 -12.12
N GLY A 59 9.20 -8.78 -13.35
CA GLY A 59 7.82 -8.94 -13.79
C GLY A 59 6.99 -7.67 -13.64
N VAL A 60 5.84 -7.79 -12.99
CA VAL A 60 4.88 -6.69 -12.84
C VAL A 60 5.47 -5.49 -12.09
N MET A 61 6.32 -5.72 -11.10
CA MET A 61 6.93 -4.62 -10.34
C MET A 61 7.88 -3.82 -11.21
N ALA A 62 8.75 -4.47 -11.99
CA ALA A 62 9.63 -3.80 -12.94
C ALA A 62 8.84 -3.00 -14.01
N GLU A 63 7.75 -3.58 -14.54
CA GLU A 63 6.88 -2.86 -15.46
C GLU A 63 6.20 -1.63 -14.83
N MET A 64 5.87 -1.70 -13.55
CA MET A 64 5.27 -0.56 -12.83
C MET A 64 6.29 0.54 -12.60
N GLU A 65 7.53 0.21 -12.21
CA GLU A 65 8.62 1.16 -12.05
C GLU A 65 8.92 1.86 -13.39
N GLU A 66 9.04 1.10 -14.48
CA GLU A 66 9.26 1.65 -15.82
C GLU A 66 8.13 2.60 -16.26
N LYS A 67 6.87 2.18 -16.11
CA LYS A 67 5.71 3.00 -16.48
C LYS A 67 5.56 4.26 -15.64
N ALA A 68 5.97 4.20 -14.39
CA ALA A 68 5.92 5.35 -13.47
C ALA A 68 7.14 6.26 -13.59
N GLY A 69 8.21 5.83 -14.24
CA GLY A 69 9.48 6.56 -14.33
C GLY A 69 10.17 6.72 -12.97
N VAL A 70 10.07 5.70 -12.12
CA VAL A 70 10.63 5.69 -10.78
C VAL A 70 11.53 4.47 -10.57
N ASP A 71 12.48 4.58 -9.65
CA ASP A 71 13.28 3.47 -9.15
C ASP A 71 12.96 3.28 -7.66
N LEU A 72 12.56 2.07 -7.26
CA LEU A 72 12.19 1.75 -5.89
C LEU A 72 13.33 0.99 -5.20
N ASP A 73 13.91 1.61 -4.18
CA ASP A 73 14.87 0.96 -3.28
C ASP A 73 14.12 0.23 -2.17
N TRP A 74 14.06 -1.10 -2.27
CA TRP A 74 13.28 -1.96 -1.40
C TRP A 74 14.03 -2.28 -0.11
N GLN A 75 13.56 -1.75 1.01
CA GLN A 75 13.98 -2.12 2.36
C GLN A 75 13.13 -3.30 2.83
N ILE A 76 13.73 -4.49 2.87
CA ILE A 76 13.03 -5.74 3.18
C ILE A 76 13.23 -6.07 4.65
N TYR A 77 12.12 -6.19 5.36
CA TYR A 77 12.05 -6.65 6.74
C TYR A 77 11.35 -8.00 6.82
N TYR A 78 11.58 -8.74 7.90
CA TYR A 78 10.94 -10.03 8.13
C TYR A 78 10.02 -9.99 9.34
N ASN A 79 8.93 -10.76 9.28
CA ASN A 79 7.90 -10.74 10.32
C ASN A 79 8.43 -11.16 11.70
N SER A 80 9.51 -11.96 11.74
CA SER A 80 10.16 -12.41 12.99
C SER A 80 10.61 -11.29 13.90
N ASP A 81 11.14 -10.22 13.32
CA ASP A 81 11.78 -9.09 14.01
C ASP A 81 11.12 -7.73 13.70
N TRP A 82 10.08 -7.75 12.85
CA TRP A 82 9.42 -6.52 12.40
C TRP A 82 8.89 -5.65 13.54
N SER A 83 8.35 -6.24 14.60
CA SER A 83 7.81 -5.46 15.72
C SER A 83 8.85 -4.55 16.38
N GLU A 84 10.08 -5.05 16.53
CA GLU A 84 11.20 -4.28 17.08
C GLU A 84 11.69 -3.24 16.06
N GLN A 85 11.96 -3.66 14.84
CA GLN A 85 12.42 -2.78 13.75
C GLN A 85 11.46 -1.63 13.49
N LYS A 86 10.16 -1.92 13.45
CA LYS A 86 9.10 -0.90 13.30
C LYS A 86 9.15 0.14 14.42
N SER A 87 9.30 -0.32 15.65
CA SER A 87 9.38 0.58 16.82
C SER A 87 10.57 1.50 16.74
N LEU A 88 11.72 0.98 16.29
CA LEU A 88 12.93 1.78 16.09
C LEU A 88 12.76 2.80 14.97
N LEU A 89 12.20 2.40 13.82
CA LEU A 89 11.92 3.28 12.70
C LEU A 89 11.00 4.44 13.09
N LEU A 90 9.87 4.13 13.73
CA LEU A 90 8.91 5.15 14.16
C LEU A 90 9.49 6.08 15.22
N ALA A 91 10.34 5.56 16.12
CA ALA A 91 10.98 6.36 17.16
C ALA A 91 12.11 7.26 16.62
N SER A 92 12.84 6.81 15.61
CA SER A 92 13.92 7.59 14.99
C SER A 92 13.39 8.74 14.13
N GLY A 93 12.21 8.57 13.53
CA GLY A 93 11.65 9.46 12.51
C GLY A 93 12.40 9.39 11.16
N GLU A 94 13.34 8.45 11.01
CA GLU A 94 14.01 8.17 9.74
C GLU A 94 13.23 7.10 8.98
N LEU A 95 12.13 7.52 8.37
CA LEU A 95 11.19 6.63 7.70
C LEU A 95 11.50 6.51 6.20
N PRO A 96 11.19 5.36 5.58
CA PRO A 96 11.16 5.26 4.12
C PRO A 96 10.07 6.14 3.52
N ASP A 97 10.16 6.42 2.22
CA ASP A 97 9.15 7.22 1.52
C ASP A 97 7.78 6.54 1.50
N ALA A 98 7.75 5.20 1.50
CA ALA A 98 6.51 4.44 1.57
C ALA A 98 6.64 3.11 2.32
N PHE A 99 5.53 2.63 2.87
CA PHE A 99 5.36 1.27 3.39
C PHE A 99 4.39 0.52 2.48
N VAL A 100 4.79 -0.63 1.97
CA VAL A 100 3.96 -1.46 1.07
C VAL A 100 3.81 -2.87 1.62
N GLY A 101 2.58 -3.23 1.93
CA GLY A 101 2.24 -4.56 2.44
C GLY A 101 1.28 -4.53 3.63
N SER A 102 0.47 -5.58 3.75
CA SER A 102 -0.62 -5.65 4.73
C SER A 102 -0.18 -5.80 6.19
N ILE A 103 1.08 -6.14 6.43
CA ILE A 103 1.63 -6.35 7.77
C ILE A 103 2.65 -5.28 8.19
N CYS A 104 2.90 -4.27 7.34
CA CYS A 104 3.86 -3.21 7.65
C CYS A 104 3.38 -2.35 8.82
N LEU A 105 2.23 -1.73 8.69
CA LEU A 105 1.65 -0.85 9.68
C LEU A 105 0.19 -1.22 9.93
N ASN A 106 -0.25 -1.06 11.16
CA ASN A 106 -1.64 -1.22 11.54
C ASN A 106 -2.30 0.13 11.86
N SER A 107 -3.61 0.14 12.09
CA SER A 107 -4.36 1.37 12.37
C SER A 107 -3.88 2.10 13.63
N SER A 108 -3.35 1.39 14.63
CA SER A 108 -2.80 2.01 15.83
C SER A 108 -1.47 2.71 15.54
N ASP A 109 -0.60 2.08 14.75
CA ASP A 109 0.66 2.68 14.31
C ASP A 109 0.40 3.99 13.55
N MET A 110 -0.58 3.96 12.63
CA MET A 110 -0.99 5.12 11.86
C MET A 110 -1.56 6.23 12.75
N ALA A 111 -2.45 5.89 13.67
CA ALA A 111 -3.11 6.86 14.55
C ALA A 111 -2.13 7.56 15.50
N GLN A 112 -1.12 6.84 16.00
CA GLN A 112 -0.12 7.38 16.93
C GLN A 112 0.96 8.23 16.23
N ASN A 113 1.15 8.03 14.93
CA ASN A 113 2.24 8.64 14.17
C ASN A 113 1.73 9.43 12.95
N LYS A 114 0.53 10.01 13.03
CA LYS A 114 -0.11 10.71 11.91
C LYS A 114 0.74 11.77 11.26
N ASP A 115 1.56 12.47 12.03
CA ASP A 115 2.40 13.57 11.55
C ASP A 115 3.48 13.10 10.55
N TYR A 116 3.73 11.80 10.47
CA TYR A 116 4.64 11.23 9.49
C TYR A 116 3.98 10.90 8.14
N PHE A 117 2.64 10.84 8.10
CA PHE A 117 1.91 10.37 6.92
C PHE A 117 1.22 11.51 6.18
N VAL A 118 1.27 11.43 4.86
CA VAL A 118 0.62 12.41 3.99
C VAL A 118 -0.87 12.13 3.93
N ASP A 119 -1.68 13.19 4.01
CA ASP A 119 -3.11 13.12 3.71
C ASP A 119 -3.30 12.85 2.21
N LEU A 120 -3.77 11.66 1.88
CA LEU A 120 -4.01 11.21 0.50
C LEU A 120 -5.37 11.63 -0.04
N THR A 121 -6.25 12.15 0.81
CA THR A 121 -7.64 12.50 0.42
C THR A 121 -7.72 13.38 -0.82
N PRO A 122 -6.90 14.45 -0.96
CA PRO A 122 -6.95 15.32 -2.14
C PRO A 122 -6.51 14.64 -3.45
N TYR A 123 -5.72 13.57 -3.35
CA TYR A 123 -5.18 12.86 -4.50
C TYR A 123 -6.09 11.73 -5.00
N ILE A 124 -7.12 11.34 -4.23
CA ILE A 124 -8.07 10.29 -4.63
C ILE A 124 -9.21 10.91 -5.43
N ASN A 125 -8.96 11.09 -6.71
CA ASN A 125 -9.87 11.66 -7.69
C ASN A 125 -9.65 11.03 -9.07
N GLU A 126 -10.52 11.31 -10.04
CA GLU A 126 -10.48 10.74 -11.38
C GLU A 126 -9.22 11.13 -12.18
N GLU A 127 -8.61 12.28 -11.88
CA GLU A 127 -7.43 12.77 -12.58
C GLU A 127 -6.15 12.08 -12.08
N THR A 128 -6.01 11.92 -10.77
CA THR A 128 -4.78 11.44 -10.15
C THR A 128 -4.79 9.93 -9.92
N MET A 129 -5.93 9.39 -9.45
CA MET A 129 -6.09 7.97 -9.10
C MET A 129 -7.40 7.40 -9.67
N PRO A 130 -7.60 7.37 -11.00
CA PRO A 130 -8.88 7.01 -11.63
C PRO A 130 -9.36 5.61 -11.24
N ASN A 131 -8.48 4.62 -11.23
CA ASN A 131 -8.84 3.25 -10.90
C ASN A 131 -9.26 3.07 -9.44
N LEU A 132 -8.58 3.74 -8.52
CA LEU A 132 -8.92 3.70 -7.09
C LEU A 132 -10.22 4.45 -6.84
N THR A 133 -10.39 5.63 -7.44
CA THR A 133 -11.61 6.43 -7.33
C THR A 133 -12.82 5.60 -7.78
N LYS A 134 -12.76 5.00 -8.95
CA LYS A 134 -13.79 4.10 -9.45
C LYS A 134 -14.05 2.91 -8.50
N ALA A 135 -12.99 2.27 -7.99
CA ALA A 135 -13.14 1.16 -7.07
C ALA A 135 -13.82 1.54 -5.76
N MET A 136 -13.59 2.78 -5.27
CA MET A 136 -14.23 3.30 -4.07
C MET A 136 -15.69 3.75 -4.31
N GLU A 137 -16.04 4.14 -5.53
CA GLU A 137 -17.43 4.42 -5.93
C GLU A 137 -18.24 3.14 -6.04
N GLU A 138 -17.69 2.10 -6.67
CA GLU A 138 -18.31 0.78 -6.79
C GLU A 138 -18.45 0.05 -5.44
N CYS A 139 -17.59 0.38 -4.48
CA CYS A 139 -17.54 -0.23 -3.15
C CYS A 139 -17.29 0.84 -2.08
N PRO A 140 -18.34 1.54 -1.62
CA PRO A 140 -18.21 2.61 -0.61
C PRO A 140 -17.55 2.18 0.69
N GLU A 141 -17.69 0.90 1.05
CA GLU A 141 -17.05 0.31 2.24
C GLU A 141 -15.52 0.35 2.13
N LEU A 142 -14.98 0.30 0.92
CA LEU A 142 -13.54 0.41 0.69
C LEU A 142 -13.01 1.78 1.11
N ARG A 143 -13.76 2.84 0.75
CA ARG A 143 -13.43 4.20 1.18
C ARG A 143 -13.59 4.38 2.68
N ALA A 144 -14.69 3.88 3.24
CA ALA A 144 -14.94 3.95 4.68
C ALA A 144 -13.86 3.23 5.50
N ALA A 145 -13.38 2.08 5.03
CA ALA A 145 -12.31 1.31 5.69
C ALA A 145 -10.96 2.03 5.74
N CYS A 146 -10.69 2.95 4.79
CA CYS A 146 -9.45 3.72 4.72
C CYS A 146 -9.55 5.09 5.39
N THR A 147 -10.77 5.57 5.64
CA THR A 147 -10.98 6.89 6.22
C THR A 147 -10.78 6.83 7.72
N ASP A 148 -9.85 7.62 8.23
CA ASP A 148 -9.60 7.75 9.65
C ASP A 148 -10.68 8.62 10.33
N ARG A 149 -10.66 8.68 11.65
CA ARG A 149 -11.63 9.43 12.48
C ARG A 149 -11.67 10.94 12.22
N ASP A 150 -10.59 11.49 11.70
CA ASP A 150 -10.49 12.89 11.29
C ASP A 150 -11.02 13.16 9.86
N GLY A 151 -11.55 12.14 9.20
CA GLY A 151 -12.10 12.21 7.86
C GLY A 151 -11.06 12.14 6.73
N LYS A 152 -9.79 11.90 7.06
CA LYS A 152 -8.68 11.83 6.12
C LYS A 152 -8.28 10.40 5.81
N ILE A 153 -7.57 10.22 4.69
CA ILE A 153 -7.05 8.94 4.24
C ILE A 153 -5.52 9.01 4.23
N TYR A 154 -4.88 8.13 5.00
CA TYR A 154 -3.42 8.06 5.11
C TYR A 154 -2.83 6.79 4.51
N SER A 155 -3.67 5.85 4.06
CA SER A 155 -3.22 4.61 3.45
C SER A 155 -4.15 4.18 2.33
N LEU A 156 -3.59 3.50 1.34
CA LEU A 156 -4.36 2.93 0.23
C LEU A 156 -4.81 1.51 0.57
N PRO A 157 -6.03 1.13 0.19
CA PRO A 157 -6.58 -0.18 0.54
C PRO A 157 -6.07 -1.28 -0.36
N LYS A 158 -6.02 -2.50 0.18
CA LYS A 158 -5.94 -3.72 -0.61
C LYS A 158 -7.35 -4.24 -0.86
N LYS A 159 -7.84 -4.16 -2.09
CA LYS A 159 -9.10 -4.79 -2.50
C LYS A 159 -8.83 -6.21 -2.96
N LEU A 160 -9.36 -7.19 -2.24
CA LEU A 160 -9.42 -8.57 -2.73
C LEU A 160 -10.73 -8.77 -3.50
N PRO A 161 -10.72 -9.49 -4.63
CA PRO A 161 -11.96 -9.85 -5.29
C PRO A 161 -12.83 -10.65 -4.32
N LEU A 162 -14.08 -10.21 -4.11
CA LEU A 162 -15.07 -10.96 -3.35
C LEU A 162 -15.33 -12.27 -4.11
N ARG A 163 -14.70 -13.32 -3.67
CA ARG A 163 -15.03 -14.67 -4.10
C ARG A 163 -15.77 -15.34 -2.96
N PRO A 164 -16.89 -16.03 -3.23
CA PRO A 164 -17.58 -16.85 -2.22
C PRO A 164 -16.65 -17.89 -1.57
N THR A 165 -15.55 -18.18 -2.25
CA THR A 165 -14.52 -19.18 -1.87
C THR A 165 -13.35 -18.59 -1.09
N VAL A 166 -13.31 -17.29 -0.80
CA VAL A 166 -12.26 -16.73 0.09
C VAL A 166 -12.73 -16.87 1.55
N CYS A 167 -12.97 -18.10 1.95
CA CYS A 167 -12.87 -18.44 3.37
C CYS A 167 -11.38 -18.63 3.63
N GLY A 168 -10.78 -17.75 4.41
CA GLY A 168 -9.36 -17.83 4.76
C GLY A 168 -9.01 -19.11 5.52
N ASN A 169 -9.99 -19.75 6.15
CA ASN A 169 -9.85 -21.01 6.88
C ASN A 169 -10.84 -22.03 6.34
N GLY A 170 -10.33 -23.14 5.83
CA GLY A 170 -11.12 -24.31 5.48
C GLY A 170 -10.89 -25.42 6.51
N LEU A 171 -11.96 -26.09 6.92
CA LEU A 171 -11.85 -27.31 7.70
C LEU A 171 -11.75 -28.48 6.73
N TYR A 172 -10.68 -29.25 6.87
CA TYR A 172 -10.42 -30.43 6.05
C TYR A 172 -10.42 -31.67 6.94
N ILE A 173 -11.10 -32.72 6.49
CA ILE A 173 -11.13 -34.03 7.17
C ILE A 173 -10.54 -35.05 6.21
N ASN A 174 -9.69 -35.94 6.73
CA ASN A 174 -9.12 -37.02 5.96
C ASN A 174 -10.17 -38.12 5.77
N GLN A 175 -10.59 -38.36 4.52
CA GLN A 175 -11.64 -39.33 4.21
C GLN A 175 -11.20 -40.77 4.52
N ASP A 176 -9.93 -41.13 4.26
CA ASP A 176 -9.42 -42.47 4.55
C ASP A 176 -9.47 -42.81 6.05
N TRP A 177 -9.32 -41.79 6.90
CA TRP A 177 -9.44 -41.96 8.35
C TRP A 177 -10.89 -42.21 8.76
N LEU A 178 -11.84 -41.46 8.18
CA LEU A 178 -13.26 -41.69 8.41
C LEU A 178 -13.67 -43.10 7.98
N ASP A 179 -13.26 -43.53 6.79
CA ASP A 179 -13.57 -44.87 6.25
C ASP A 179 -13.00 -45.97 7.14
N ASN A 180 -11.75 -45.81 7.62
CA ASN A 180 -11.10 -46.79 8.51
C ASN A 180 -11.81 -46.87 9.89
N LEU A 181 -12.42 -45.81 10.33
CA LEU A 181 -13.16 -45.74 11.59
C LEU A 181 -14.65 -46.06 11.43
N GLY A 182 -15.12 -46.26 10.20
CA GLY A 182 -16.54 -46.43 9.90
C GLY A 182 -17.41 -45.24 10.20
N LEU A 183 -16.84 -44.02 10.10
CA LEU A 183 -17.53 -42.77 10.36
C LEU A 183 -17.93 -42.06 9.06
N GLU A 184 -19.06 -41.40 9.06
CA GLU A 184 -19.44 -40.49 7.97
C GLU A 184 -18.83 -39.07 8.19
N ALA A 185 -18.66 -38.32 7.10
CA ALA A 185 -18.24 -36.92 7.19
C ALA A 185 -19.30 -36.10 7.95
N PRO A 186 -18.90 -35.31 8.96
CA PRO A 186 -19.83 -34.54 9.75
C PRO A 186 -20.54 -33.48 8.90
N LYS A 187 -21.83 -33.33 9.10
CA LYS A 187 -22.69 -32.34 8.40
C LYS A 187 -23.05 -31.15 9.27
N THR A 188 -22.84 -31.27 10.59
CA THR A 188 -23.10 -30.25 11.59
C THR A 188 -21.90 -30.09 12.52
N LEU A 189 -21.84 -29.00 13.26
CA LEU A 189 -20.80 -28.78 14.29
C LEU A 189 -20.88 -29.79 15.43
N ASP A 190 -22.11 -30.28 15.74
CA ASP A 190 -22.31 -31.26 16.82
C ASP A 190 -21.85 -32.66 16.44
N GLU A 191 -21.73 -32.94 15.13
CA GLU A 191 -21.19 -34.20 14.60
C GLU A 191 -19.65 -34.19 14.47
N LEU A 192 -19.01 -33.03 14.59
CA LEU A 192 -17.57 -32.82 14.46
C LEU A 192 -16.85 -33.12 15.77
#